data_dff94800b17bd5283d1fbb8285000771
#
_entry.id   dff94800b17bd5283d1fbb8285000771
#
_cell.length_a   1.000
_cell.length_b   1.000
_cell.length_c   1.000
_cell.angle_alpha   90.00
_cell.angle_beta   90.00
_cell.angle_gamma   90.00
#
_symmetry.space_group_name_H-M   'P 1'
#
loop_
_entity.id
_entity.type
_entity.pdbx_description
1 polymer ?
#
loop_
_entity_poly.entity_id
_entity_poly.type
_entity_poly.pdbx_seq_one_letter_code
_entity_poly.pdbx_strand_id
1 'polypeptide(L)'
;GMVLINRVVPGYAHRCVCLDNLSGARMATRMLLNNGHQRIGYLSSSHGIEDDAMRKAGWMSALKEQDIIPPESWIGTGTPDMPGGEAAMVELLGRNLQLTAVFAYNDNMAAGALTALKDNGIAIPLHLSIIGFDDIPIARYTDPQLTTVRYPIASMAKLATELALQGAADNIDPRASHCFMPTLVRRHSVATRQNAAAITNSTNQAM
;
A
#
# COMPACT_ATOMS: atom_id res chain seq x y z
N GLY A 1 -16.31 -27.68 -7.46
CA GLY A 1 -17.03 -26.47 -7.06
C GLY A 1 -16.28 -25.20 -7.47
N MET A 2 -16.98 -24.11 -7.67
CA MET A 2 -16.37 -22.81 -7.97
C MET A 2 -15.93 -22.14 -6.66
N VAL A 3 -14.73 -21.55 -6.65
CA VAL A 3 -14.21 -20.72 -5.54
C VAL A 3 -13.73 -19.40 -6.13
N LEU A 4 -14.00 -18.31 -5.46
CA LEU A 4 -13.57 -16.97 -5.85
C LEU A 4 -12.42 -16.50 -4.95
N ILE A 5 -11.39 -15.92 -5.55
CA ILE A 5 -10.28 -15.32 -4.84
C ILE A 5 -10.34 -13.80 -5.05
N ASN A 6 -10.15 -13.03 -3.97
CA ASN A 6 -10.21 -11.55 -3.94
C ASN A 6 -11.55 -10.96 -4.37
N ARG A 7 -12.62 -11.70 -4.25
CA ARG A 7 -13.95 -11.17 -4.54
C ARG A 7 -14.98 -11.82 -3.63
N VAL A 8 -15.83 -10.99 -3.03
CA VAL A 8 -16.98 -11.46 -2.25
C VAL A 8 -18.24 -11.31 -3.11
N VAL A 9 -18.97 -12.41 -3.28
CA VAL A 9 -20.27 -12.40 -3.97
C VAL A 9 -21.36 -12.67 -2.93
N PRO A 10 -22.37 -11.81 -2.81
CA PRO A 10 -23.51 -12.05 -1.90
C PRO A 10 -24.13 -13.42 -2.12
N GLY A 11 -24.38 -14.17 -1.04
CA GLY A 11 -24.90 -15.53 -1.09
C GLY A 11 -23.83 -16.63 -1.35
N TYR A 12 -22.60 -16.26 -1.70
CA TYR A 12 -21.49 -17.19 -1.96
C TYR A 12 -20.25 -16.88 -1.08
N ALA A 13 -20.41 -16.16 0.01
CA ALA A 13 -19.30 -15.75 0.89
C ALA A 13 -18.45 -16.95 1.36
N HIS A 14 -19.09 -18.09 1.65
CA HIS A 14 -18.44 -19.36 2.02
C HIS A 14 -17.54 -19.98 0.93
N ARG A 15 -17.63 -19.50 -0.28
CA ARG A 15 -16.79 -19.87 -1.45
C ARG A 15 -15.85 -18.75 -1.88
N CYS A 16 -15.70 -17.72 -1.05
CA CYS A 16 -14.85 -16.57 -1.34
C CYS A 16 -13.67 -16.56 -0.37
N VAL A 17 -12.46 -16.48 -0.92
CA VAL A 17 -11.21 -16.33 -0.18
C VAL A 17 -10.68 -14.94 -0.48
N CYS A 18 -10.68 -14.06 0.52
CA CYS A 18 -10.40 -12.65 0.37
C CYS A 18 -9.23 -12.20 1.23
N LEU A 19 -8.67 -11.05 0.89
CA LEU A 19 -7.71 -10.31 1.71
C LEU A 19 -8.42 -9.09 2.32
N ASP A 20 -8.10 -8.76 3.56
CA ASP A 20 -8.51 -7.48 4.16
C ASP A 20 -7.62 -6.35 3.65
N ASN A 21 -7.91 -5.90 2.43
CA ASN A 21 -7.20 -4.81 1.75
C ASN A 21 -7.28 -3.49 2.52
N LEU A 22 -8.44 -3.21 3.14
CA LEU A 22 -8.68 -1.99 3.92
C LEU A 22 -7.76 -1.95 5.14
N SER A 23 -7.75 -3.01 5.95
CA SER A 23 -6.90 -3.10 7.14
C SER A 23 -5.42 -3.11 6.79
N GLY A 24 -5.03 -3.76 5.69
CA GLY A 24 -3.65 -3.76 5.20
C GLY A 24 -3.16 -2.36 4.83
N ALA A 25 -3.94 -1.61 4.08
CA ALA A 25 -3.63 -0.24 3.70
C ALA A 25 -3.63 0.72 4.89
N ARG A 26 -4.58 0.54 5.81
CA ARG A 26 -4.62 1.30 7.07
C ARG A 26 -3.36 1.06 7.91
N MET A 27 -2.89 -0.18 8.00
CA MET A 27 -1.65 -0.54 8.69
C MET A 27 -0.41 0.08 8.03
N ALA A 28 -0.29 0.06 6.71
CA ALA A 28 0.78 0.69 5.96
C ALA A 28 0.82 2.21 6.21
N THR A 29 -0.33 2.86 6.12
CA THR A 29 -0.45 4.31 6.31
C THR A 29 -0.16 4.71 7.76
N ARG A 30 -0.66 3.94 8.75
CA ARG A 30 -0.33 4.15 10.16
C ARG A 30 1.17 4.02 10.44
N MET A 31 1.87 3.11 9.76
CA MET A 31 3.33 3.03 9.87
C MET A 31 3.98 4.33 9.43
N LEU A 32 3.56 4.93 8.32
CA LEU A 32 4.08 6.22 7.86
C LEU A 32 3.76 7.34 8.87
N LEU A 33 2.52 7.41 9.36
CA LEU A 33 2.10 8.38 10.38
C LEU A 33 2.93 8.26 11.66
N ASN A 34 3.15 7.03 12.15
CA ASN A 34 3.97 6.74 13.35
C ASN A 34 5.45 7.10 13.16
N ASN A 35 5.93 7.19 11.92
CA ASN A 35 7.25 7.70 11.57
C ASN A 35 7.26 9.23 11.31
N GLY A 36 6.19 9.94 11.67
CA GLY A 36 6.11 11.41 11.62
C GLY A 36 5.71 11.98 10.25
N HIS A 37 5.32 11.15 9.29
CA HIS A 37 4.84 11.63 8.00
C HIS A 37 3.36 12.05 8.10
N GLN A 38 3.04 13.28 7.72
CA GLN A 38 1.68 13.81 7.68
C GLN A 38 1.18 14.09 6.25
N ARG A 39 2.11 14.30 5.32
CA ARG A 39 1.82 14.55 3.90
C ARG A 39 2.16 13.28 3.11
N ILE A 40 1.18 12.38 3.04
CA ILE A 40 1.31 11.03 2.49
C ILE A 40 0.49 10.94 1.20
N GLY A 41 1.16 10.79 0.06
CA GLY A 41 0.52 10.55 -1.23
C GLY A 41 0.04 9.10 -1.38
N TYR A 42 -0.81 8.87 -2.36
CA TYR A 42 -1.28 7.55 -2.77
C TYR A 42 -1.10 7.35 -4.28
N LEU A 43 -0.49 6.22 -4.68
CA LEU A 43 -0.47 5.80 -6.09
C LEU A 43 -1.58 4.79 -6.32
N SER A 44 -2.60 5.21 -7.06
CA SER A 44 -3.83 4.47 -7.35
C SER A 44 -3.74 3.75 -8.69
N SER A 45 -4.39 2.59 -8.79
CA SER A 45 -4.56 1.87 -10.05
C SER A 45 -5.61 2.52 -10.93
N SER A 46 -5.30 2.71 -12.22
CA SER A 46 -6.25 3.21 -13.23
C SER A 46 -7.28 2.17 -13.68
N HIS A 47 -7.17 0.92 -13.25
CA HIS A 47 -8.04 -0.17 -13.71
C HIS A 47 -9.40 -0.21 -13.02
N GLY A 48 -9.68 0.66 -12.03
CA GLY A 48 -10.98 0.71 -11.34
C GLY A 48 -11.33 -0.56 -10.58
N ILE A 49 -10.33 -1.28 -10.04
CA ILE A 49 -10.50 -2.54 -9.32
C ILE A 49 -10.88 -2.31 -7.87
N GLU A 50 -11.68 -3.24 -7.32
CA GLU A 50 -12.21 -3.16 -5.95
C GLU A 50 -11.08 -3.12 -4.91
N ASP A 51 -10.00 -3.87 -5.11
CA ASP A 51 -8.84 -3.89 -4.21
C ASP A 51 -8.20 -2.51 -4.06
N ASP A 52 -8.11 -1.72 -5.16
CA ASP A 52 -7.59 -0.35 -5.10
C ASP A 52 -8.53 0.56 -4.31
N ALA A 53 -9.84 0.47 -4.54
CA ALA A 53 -10.82 1.25 -3.79
C ALA A 53 -10.73 0.97 -2.28
N MET A 54 -10.56 -0.30 -1.88
CA MET A 54 -10.41 -0.71 -0.49
C MET A 54 -9.08 -0.22 0.12
N ARG A 55 -7.95 -0.33 -0.63
CA ARG A 55 -6.65 0.18 -0.18
C ARG A 55 -6.65 1.70 -0.05
N LYS A 56 -7.25 2.42 -1.01
CA LYS A 56 -7.45 3.88 -0.93
C LYS A 56 -8.30 4.27 0.29
N ALA A 57 -9.39 3.54 0.56
CA ALA A 57 -10.23 3.76 1.73
C ALA A 57 -9.44 3.53 3.05
N GLY A 58 -8.58 2.52 3.11
CA GLY A 58 -7.71 2.26 4.26
C GLY A 58 -6.70 3.39 4.50
N TRP A 59 -6.07 3.91 3.42
CA TRP A 59 -5.20 5.07 3.46
C TRP A 59 -5.93 6.31 3.98
N MET A 60 -7.10 6.64 3.44
CA MET A 60 -7.92 7.77 3.89
C MET A 60 -8.36 7.62 5.35
N SER A 61 -8.76 6.41 5.75
CA SER A 61 -9.19 6.11 7.12
C SER A 61 -8.07 6.38 8.13
N ALA A 62 -6.85 5.92 7.84
CA ALA A 62 -5.71 6.14 8.73
C ALA A 62 -5.33 7.62 8.87
N LEU A 63 -5.37 8.37 7.75
CA LEU A 63 -5.13 9.82 7.78
C LEU A 63 -6.19 10.55 8.60
N LYS A 64 -7.46 10.18 8.45
CA LYS A 64 -8.59 10.77 9.19
C LYS A 64 -8.46 10.55 10.70
N GLU A 65 -7.86 9.47 11.16
CA GLU A 65 -7.57 9.21 12.59
C GLU A 65 -6.62 10.25 13.20
N GLN A 66 -5.89 10.99 12.37
CA GLN A 66 -5.00 12.09 12.75
C GLN A 66 -5.54 13.45 12.28
N ASP A 67 -6.85 13.54 12.05
CA ASP A 67 -7.54 14.75 11.57
C ASP A 67 -6.99 15.30 10.24
N ILE A 68 -6.34 14.43 9.42
CA ILE A 68 -5.82 14.78 8.10
C ILE A 68 -6.85 14.37 7.04
N ILE A 69 -7.31 15.34 6.27
CA ILE A 69 -8.17 15.14 5.10
C ILE A 69 -7.30 15.31 3.85
N PRO A 70 -6.90 14.21 3.18
CA PRO A 70 -6.05 14.32 2.01
C PRO A 70 -6.83 14.90 0.83
N PRO A 71 -6.30 15.94 0.14
CA PRO A 71 -6.93 16.43 -1.08
C PRO A 71 -6.71 15.42 -2.23
N GLU A 72 -7.58 15.42 -3.22
CA GLU A 72 -7.46 14.53 -4.40
C GLU A 72 -6.12 14.73 -5.14
N SER A 73 -5.52 15.90 -5.04
CA SER A 73 -4.20 16.20 -5.60
C SER A 73 -3.06 15.33 -5.02
N TRP A 74 -3.26 14.66 -3.87
CA TRP A 74 -2.28 13.73 -3.30
C TRP A 74 -2.33 12.34 -3.95
N ILE A 75 -3.23 12.12 -4.90
CA ILE A 75 -3.39 10.85 -5.59
C ILE A 75 -2.79 10.97 -6.99
N GLY A 76 -1.82 10.12 -7.29
CA GLY A 76 -1.33 9.86 -8.64
C GLY A 76 -2.00 8.59 -9.17
N THR A 77 -2.38 8.56 -10.45
CA THR A 77 -3.07 7.40 -11.03
C THR A 77 -2.31 6.86 -12.23
N GLY A 78 -2.10 5.55 -12.27
CA GLY A 78 -1.41 4.87 -13.36
C GLY A 78 -1.81 3.40 -13.49
N THR A 79 -1.31 2.70 -14.52
CA THR A 79 -1.48 1.25 -14.62
C THR A 79 -0.78 0.56 -13.44
N PRO A 80 -1.30 -0.61 -12.96
CA PRO A 80 -0.76 -1.27 -11.77
C PRO A 80 0.53 -2.06 -12.03
N ASP A 81 1.44 -1.46 -12.79
CA ASP A 81 2.74 -1.97 -13.19
C ASP A 81 3.86 -0.93 -12.93
N MET A 82 5.10 -1.27 -13.24
CA MET A 82 6.24 -0.35 -13.03
C MET A 82 6.13 0.93 -13.88
N PRO A 83 5.85 0.86 -15.20
CA PRO A 83 5.69 2.09 -16.00
C PRO A 83 4.57 3.00 -15.50
N GLY A 84 3.44 2.43 -15.08
CA GLY A 84 2.33 3.21 -14.53
C GLY A 84 2.65 3.84 -13.18
N GLY A 85 3.40 3.15 -12.33
CA GLY A 85 3.89 3.68 -11.06
C GLY A 85 4.88 4.82 -11.24
N GLU A 86 5.78 4.69 -12.21
CA GLU A 86 6.73 5.74 -12.60
C GLU A 86 6.01 6.99 -13.11
N ALA A 87 5.12 6.84 -14.08
CA ALA A 87 4.35 7.94 -14.64
C ALA A 87 3.50 8.67 -13.58
N ALA A 88 2.80 7.92 -12.73
CA ALA A 88 2.00 8.47 -11.63
C ALA A 88 2.85 9.24 -10.61
N MET A 89 4.08 8.77 -10.33
CA MET A 89 4.99 9.46 -9.42
C MET A 89 5.55 10.75 -10.04
N VAL A 90 5.92 10.73 -11.32
CA VAL A 90 6.36 11.94 -12.06
C VAL A 90 5.26 13.01 -12.02
N GLU A 91 4.01 12.62 -12.26
CA GLU A 91 2.86 13.54 -12.17
C GLU A 91 2.72 14.14 -10.77
N LEU A 92 2.81 13.32 -9.70
CA LEU A 92 2.75 13.79 -8.31
C LEU A 92 3.88 14.78 -7.99
N LEU A 93 5.10 14.50 -8.45
CA LEU A 93 6.25 15.39 -8.26
C LEU A 93 6.03 16.74 -8.93
N GLY A 94 5.49 16.75 -10.15
CA GLY A 94 5.17 17.98 -10.91
C GLY A 94 4.17 18.90 -10.22
N ARG A 95 3.36 18.37 -9.28
CA ARG A 95 2.38 19.14 -8.50
C ARG A 95 2.98 19.91 -7.32
N ASN A 96 4.26 19.73 -6.99
CA ASN A 96 4.98 20.40 -5.90
C ASN A 96 4.27 20.34 -4.52
N LEU A 97 3.70 19.21 -4.18
CA LEU A 97 2.83 19.02 -3.01
C LEU A 97 3.59 18.88 -1.69
N GLN A 98 4.92 18.87 -1.71
CA GLN A 98 5.79 18.62 -0.54
C GLN A 98 5.39 17.34 0.23
N LEU A 99 5.05 16.28 -0.51
CA LEU A 99 4.81 14.98 0.07
C LEU A 99 6.09 14.48 0.74
N THR A 100 5.94 13.80 1.86
CA THR A 100 7.08 13.24 2.61
C THR A 100 7.08 11.71 2.60
N ALA A 101 5.95 11.14 2.21
CA ALA A 101 5.82 9.71 1.98
C ALA A 101 4.78 9.43 0.90
N VAL A 102 4.86 8.23 0.33
CA VAL A 102 3.89 7.70 -0.63
C VAL A 102 3.56 6.27 -0.26
N PHE A 103 2.27 5.94 -0.30
CA PHE A 103 1.79 4.56 -0.27
C PHE A 103 1.33 4.19 -1.68
N ALA A 104 1.96 3.17 -2.26
CA ALA A 104 1.63 2.67 -3.59
C ALA A 104 0.63 1.51 -3.51
N TYR A 105 -0.30 1.48 -4.46
CA TYR A 105 -1.28 0.41 -4.59
C TYR A 105 -0.66 -0.99 -4.53
N ASN A 106 0.47 -1.20 -5.22
CA ASN A 106 1.21 -2.46 -5.20
C ASN A 106 2.73 -2.25 -5.30
N ASP A 107 3.51 -3.32 -5.15
CA ASP A 107 4.98 -3.28 -5.20
C ASP A 107 5.51 -2.92 -6.59
N ASN A 108 4.82 -3.30 -7.67
CA ASN A 108 5.24 -2.91 -9.02
C ASN A 108 5.15 -1.39 -9.22
N MET A 109 4.04 -0.78 -8.82
CA MET A 109 3.92 0.69 -8.87
C MET A 109 4.94 1.37 -7.95
N ALA A 110 5.20 0.80 -6.76
CA ALA A 110 6.25 1.32 -5.87
C ALA A 110 7.64 1.23 -6.51
N ALA A 111 7.97 0.14 -7.19
CA ALA A 111 9.24 -0.02 -7.90
C ALA A 111 9.40 1.00 -9.03
N GLY A 112 8.35 1.24 -9.82
CA GLY A 112 8.34 2.30 -10.84
C GLY A 112 8.49 3.70 -10.22
N ALA A 113 7.79 3.96 -9.11
CA ALA A 113 7.93 5.23 -8.39
C ALA A 113 9.36 5.46 -7.87
N LEU A 114 10.07 4.41 -7.42
CA LEU A 114 11.47 4.50 -7.03
C LEU A 114 12.37 4.95 -8.20
N THR A 115 12.10 4.50 -9.41
CA THR A 115 12.80 4.97 -10.61
C THR A 115 12.59 6.47 -10.82
N ALA A 116 11.33 6.92 -10.84
CA ALA A 116 11.00 8.34 -10.98
C ALA A 116 11.67 9.22 -9.90
N LEU A 117 11.67 8.76 -8.65
CA LEU A 117 12.27 9.49 -7.53
C LEU A 117 13.79 9.60 -7.70
N LYS A 118 14.46 8.51 -8.09
CA LYS A 118 15.89 8.47 -8.35
C LYS A 118 16.27 9.41 -9.49
N ASP A 119 15.54 9.41 -10.60
CA ASP A 119 15.81 10.24 -11.77
C ASP A 119 15.61 11.73 -11.49
N ASN A 120 14.78 12.06 -10.48
CA ASN A 120 14.60 13.42 -9.99
C ASN A 120 15.51 13.78 -8.78
N GLY A 121 16.51 12.95 -8.46
CA GLY A 121 17.47 13.22 -7.39
C GLY A 121 16.89 13.16 -5.97
N ILE A 122 15.75 12.49 -5.78
CA ILE A 122 15.07 12.36 -4.49
C ILE A 122 15.53 11.09 -3.81
N ALA A 123 16.32 11.23 -2.75
CA ALA A 123 16.86 10.09 -2.01
C ALA A 123 15.79 9.41 -1.13
N ILE A 124 15.66 8.10 -1.26
CA ILE A 124 14.78 7.25 -0.46
C ILE A 124 15.63 6.48 0.56
N PRO A 125 15.26 6.46 1.82
CA PRO A 125 14.08 7.08 2.46
C PRO A 125 14.32 8.50 3.01
N LEU A 126 15.47 9.12 2.72
CA LEU A 126 15.92 10.38 3.36
C LEU A 126 14.98 11.56 3.07
N HIS A 127 14.63 11.77 1.80
CA HIS A 127 13.77 12.89 1.38
C HIS A 127 12.30 12.48 1.30
N LEU A 128 12.03 11.24 0.92
CA LEU A 128 10.69 10.69 0.80
C LEU A 128 10.70 9.21 1.18
N SER A 129 9.72 8.78 1.96
CA SER A 129 9.50 7.37 2.30
C SER A 129 8.48 6.74 1.35
N ILE A 130 8.63 5.44 1.05
CA ILE A 130 7.67 4.73 0.20
C ILE A 130 7.32 3.37 0.79
N ILE A 131 6.02 3.00 0.73
CA ILE A 131 5.51 1.68 1.08
C ILE A 131 4.76 1.11 -0.12
N GLY A 132 4.98 -0.18 -0.40
CA GLY A 132 4.24 -0.96 -1.38
C GLY A 132 3.17 -1.86 -0.75
N PHE A 133 2.65 -2.77 -1.57
CA PHE A 133 1.68 -3.80 -1.18
C PHE A 133 1.91 -5.04 -2.04
N ASP A 134 1.75 -6.25 -1.50
CA ASP A 134 1.78 -7.61 -2.00
C ASP A 134 2.98 -8.44 -1.50
N ASP A 135 4.13 -7.84 -1.21
CA ASP A 135 5.41 -8.49 -0.87
C ASP A 135 5.88 -9.49 -1.95
N ILE A 136 5.78 -9.07 -3.22
CA ILE A 136 6.30 -9.85 -4.34
C ILE A 136 7.84 -9.77 -4.42
N PRO A 137 8.50 -10.65 -5.17
CA PRO A 137 9.98 -10.71 -5.20
C PRO A 137 10.67 -9.38 -5.46
N ILE A 138 10.11 -8.50 -6.31
CA ILE A 138 10.70 -7.19 -6.64
C ILE A 138 10.97 -6.34 -5.39
N ALA A 139 10.14 -6.45 -4.34
CA ALA A 139 10.31 -5.69 -3.11
C ALA A 139 11.66 -5.93 -2.40
N ARG A 140 12.31 -7.06 -2.67
CA ARG A 140 13.63 -7.41 -2.13
C ARG A 140 14.78 -6.97 -3.03
N TYR A 141 14.50 -6.66 -4.28
CA TYR A 141 15.52 -6.34 -5.29
C TYR A 141 15.57 -4.85 -5.63
N THR A 142 14.63 -4.05 -5.10
CA THR A 142 14.72 -2.58 -5.17
C THR A 142 15.86 -2.06 -4.28
N ASP A 143 16.39 -0.89 -4.62
CA ASP A 143 17.33 -0.13 -3.80
C ASP A 143 16.76 1.28 -3.51
N PRO A 144 16.39 1.56 -2.24
CA PRO A 144 16.38 0.65 -1.07
C PRO A 144 15.35 -0.47 -1.18
N GLN A 145 15.57 -1.58 -0.44
CA GLN A 145 14.58 -2.65 -0.35
C GLN A 145 13.24 -2.12 0.18
N LEU A 146 12.16 -2.51 -0.49
CA LEU A 146 10.84 -1.94 -0.29
C LEU A 146 10.16 -2.50 0.97
N THR A 147 9.79 -1.62 1.89
CA THR A 147 8.80 -1.89 2.95
C THR A 147 7.44 -2.08 2.28
N THR A 148 6.71 -3.12 2.65
CA THR A 148 5.48 -3.51 1.96
C THR A 148 4.51 -4.24 2.88
N VAL A 149 3.29 -4.44 2.43
CA VAL A 149 2.28 -5.27 3.09
C VAL A 149 2.24 -6.63 2.42
N ARG A 150 2.47 -7.70 3.20
CA ARG A 150 2.50 -9.07 2.68
C ARG A 150 1.09 -9.60 2.46
N TYR A 151 0.89 -10.06 1.26
CA TYR A 151 -0.26 -10.81 0.81
C TYR A 151 -0.02 -12.32 1.04
N PRO A 152 -0.78 -13.02 1.91
CA PRO A 152 -0.51 -14.43 2.21
C PRO A 152 -1.03 -15.37 1.12
N ILE A 153 -0.61 -15.15 -0.13
CA ILE A 153 -1.16 -15.78 -1.34
C ILE A 153 -1.10 -17.32 -1.28
N ALA A 154 -0.02 -17.88 -0.71
CA ALA A 154 0.12 -19.35 -0.59
C ALA A 154 -0.96 -19.96 0.31
N SER A 155 -1.24 -19.31 1.46
CA SER A 155 -2.29 -19.76 2.39
C SER A 155 -3.68 -19.61 1.79
N MET A 156 -3.92 -18.52 1.06
CA MET A 156 -5.18 -18.27 0.36
C MET A 156 -5.40 -19.29 -0.75
N ALA A 157 -4.37 -19.56 -1.56
CA ALA A 157 -4.44 -20.57 -2.62
C ALA A 157 -4.68 -21.98 -2.08
N LYS A 158 -4.02 -22.35 -0.96
CA LYS A 158 -4.24 -23.63 -0.28
C LYS A 158 -5.70 -23.76 0.13
N LEU A 159 -6.25 -22.78 0.87
CA LEU A 159 -7.65 -22.82 1.29
C LEU A 159 -8.62 -22.83 0.09
N ALA A 160 -8.37 -22.04 -0.94
CA ALA A 160 -9.20 -22.03 -2.14
C ALA A 160 -9.23 -23.41 -2.83
N THR A 161 -8.09 -24.11 -2.86
CA THR A 161 -7.99 -25.47 -3.39
C THR A 161 -8.78 -26.46 -2.52
N GLU A 162 -8.63 -26.39 -1.21
CA GLU A 162 -9.39 -27.26 -0.28
C GLU A 162 -10.90 -27.07 -0.45
N LEU A 163 -11.36 -25.82 -0.49
CA LEU A 163 -12.77 -25.50 -0.73
C LEU A 163 -13.26 -26.00 -2.11
N ALA A 164 -12.44 -25.91 -3.15
CA ALA A 164 -12.79 -26.37 -4.48
C ALA A 164 -12.95 -27.91 -4.52
N LEU A 165 -12.09 -28.64 -3.81
CA LEU A 165 -12.11 -30.12 -3.73
C LEU A 165 -13.25 -30.65 -2.86
N GLN A 166 -13.66 -29.93 -1.81
CA GLN A 166 -14.78 -30.36 -0.94
C GLN A 166 -16.14 -30.41 -1.65
N GLY A 167 -16.24 -29.93 -2.88
CA GLY A 167 -17.46 -29.98 -3.68
C GLY A 167 -18.60 -29.14 -3.07
N ALA A 168 -19.84 -29.58 -3.30
CA ALA A 168 -21.05 -28.99 -2.73
C ALA A 168 -21.42 -29.69 -1.40
N ALA A 169 -20.46 -29.86 -0.49
CA ALA A 169 -20.74 -30.43 0.82
C ALA A 169 -21.73 -29.53 1.57
N ASP A 170 -22.86 -30.11 1.95
CA ASP A 170 -24.08 -29.44 2.43
C ASP A 170 -23.99 -28.78 3.83
N ASN A 171 -22.79 -28.66 4.44
CA ASN A 171 -22.60 -28.19 5.80
C ASN A 171 -21.69 -26.97 5.94
N ILE A 172 -21.49 -26.17 4.90
CA ILE A 172 -20.72 -24.93 5.01
C ILE A 172 -21.70 -23.80 5.37
N ASP A 173 -21.47 -23.10 6.47
CA ASP A 173 -22.24 -21.90 6.83
C ASP A 173 -22.14 -20.89 5.66
N PRO A 174 -23.25 -20.57 4.98
CA PRO A 174 -23.22 -19.65 3.84
C PRO A 174 -22.77 -18.23 4.20
N ARG A 175 -22.66 -17.92 5.52
CA ARG A 175 -22.17 -16.64 6.04
C ARG A 175 -20.67 -16.65 6.36
N ALA A 176 -20.05 -17.84 6.41
CA ALA A 176 -18.59 -17.92 6.65
C ALA A 176 -17.86 -17.24 5.48
N SER A 177 -17.08 -16.22 5.77
CA SER A 177 -16.15 -15.63 4.82
C SER A 177 -14.72 -15.94 5.24
N HIS A 178 -13.89 -16.26 4.27
CA HIS A 178 -12.48 -16.56 4.50
C HIS A 178 -11.65 -15.31 4.16
N CYS A 179 -11.61 -14.37 5.10
CA CYS A 179 -10.84 -13.13 4.97
C CYS A 179 -9.49 -13.27 5.68
N PHE A 180 -8.42 -13.16 4.92
CA PHE A 180 -7.05 -13.21 5.42
C PHE A 180 -6.57 -11.83 5.82
N MET A 181 -5.94 -11.74 6.99
CA MET A 181 -5.27 -10.53 7.44
C MET A 181 -3.89 -10.42 6.80
N PRO A 182 -3.56 -9.30 6.16
CA PRO A 182 -2.20 -9.04 5.69
C PRO A 182 -1.25 -8.72 6.84
N THR A 183 0.06 -8.75 6.56
CA THR A 183 1.11 -8.41 7.54
C THR A 183 2.06 -7.38 6.96
N LEU A 184 2.57 -6.48 7.80
CA LEU A 184 3.55 -5.49 7.39
C LEU A 184 4.96 -6.09 7.39
N VAL A 185 5.69 -5.89 6.30
CA VAL A 185 7.09 -6.30 6.14
C VAL A 185 7.96 -5.05 6.08
N ARG A 186 8.66 -4.77 7.17
CA ARG A 186 9.57 -3.61 7.24
C ARG A 186 10.88 -3.94 6.53
N ARG A 187 11.35 -2.99 5.68
CA ARG A 187 12.66 -3.00 5.04
C ARG A 187 13.28 -1.59 5.13
N HIS A 188 13.87 -1.09 4.06
CA HIS A 188 14.72 0.11 4.10
C HIS A 188 14.11 1.36 3.44
N SER A 189 12.92 1.27 2.85
CA SER A 189 12.29 2.37 2.09
C SER A 189 11.50 3.37 2.95
N VAL A 190 11.52 3.21 4.28
CA VAL A 190 10.84 4.11 5.22
C VAL A 190 11.80 4.55 6.31
N ALA A 191 11.88 5.85 6.54
CA ALA A 191 12.62 6.45 7.66
C ALA A 191 11.70 7.26 8.57
N THR A 192 12.14 7.49 9.79
CA THR A 192 11.50 8.45 10.69
C THR A 192 11.80 9.87 10.21
N ARG A 193 10.77 10.67 10.02
CA ARG A 193 10.91 12.08 9.70
C ARG A 193 11.37 12.83 10.96
N GLN A 194 12.59 13.35 10.95
CA GLN A 194 13.02 14.30 11.98
C GLN A 194 12.19 15.58 11.83
N ASN A 195 11.59 16.07 12.93
CA ASN A 195 10.87 17.32 12.92
C ASN A 195 11.80 18.43 12.45
N ALA A 196 11.45 19.14 11.39
CA ALA A 196 12.21 20.26 10.84
C ALA A 196 12.50 21.37 11.91
N ALA A 197 11.75 21.39 13.00
CA ALA A 197 11.96 22.27 14.15
C ALA A 197 13.25 21.95 14.95
N ALA A 198 13.82 20.75 14.84
CA ALA A 198 15.07 20.41 15.54
C ALA A 198 16.33 20.91 14.82
N ILE A 199 16.25 21.14 13.50
CA ILE A 199 17.40 21.55 12.67
C ILE A 199 17.65 23.06 12.79
N THR A 200 16.61 23.88 13.01
CA THR A 200 16.74 25.33 13.16
C THR A 200 17.41 25.75 14.48
N ASN A 201 17.33 24.90 15.51
CA ASN A 201 17.96 25.23 16.80
C ASN A 201 19.46 24.88 16.88
N SER A 202 19.97 24.00 16.02
CA SER A 202 21.40 23.66 16.02
C SER A 202 22.25 24.67 15.22
N THR A 203 21.65 25.42 14.28
CA THR A 203 22.37 26.42 13.48
C THR A 203 22.46 27.77 14.18
N ASN A 204 21.58 28.04 15.16
CA ASN A 204 21.64 29.29 15.95
C ASN A 204 22.51 29.23 17.23
N GLN A 205 23.09 28.07 17.56
CA GLN A 205 24.05 27.93 18.68
C GLN A 205 25.52 27.91 18.23
N ALA A 206 25.78 28.06 16.91
CA ALA A 206 27.13 28.07 16.35
C ALA A 206 27.52 29.42 15.70
N MET A 207 26.90 30.51 16.15
CA MET A 207 27.35 31.88 15.85
C MET A 207 27.63 32.64 17.12
#